data_a3bafebf61d28ab6b19b8fd1da84d8d2
#
_entry.id   a3bafebf61d28ab6b19b8fd1da84d8d2
#
_cell.length_a   1.000
_cell.length_b   1.000
_cell.length_c   1.000
_cell.angle_alpha   90.00
_cell.angle_beta   90.00
_cell.angle_gamma   90.00
#
_symmetry.space_group_name_H-M   'P 1'
#
loop_
_entity.id
_entity.type
_entity.pdbx_description
1 polymer ?
#
loop_
_entity_poly.entity_id
_entity_poly.type
_entity_poly.pdbx_seq_one_letter_code
_entity_poly.pdbx_strand_id
1 'polypeptide(L)'
;KLDKNLINLLLSDPKIKDTFFIETGAATIFDKDKFIKFVSNKQFLPDSYTAFKNKIGLTEGDEFISEKKEVVLSWPYKDCVLEGGMTKEDQKRDEIFWNQTLAPDEISRLLDPKVFTNAKRIDKDGEHKLDGFRTDEKGDIKDNLIIKGNNLLALHSLKKRFAGKVKLIYIDPPYNTGGAEDTFKYNDSFNHSTWLVFMKNRLEIAKDLLSKDGAIYVQLDYNEVHYCKVLMDEIFGRENFQREIIWRIGWVSGFKTADKNWIRNHDTILFYSKDKNSLEFYKKYIPYPKDYVRRDGSKPEGEGYPYEDTWNCSDLDQLHSIAIVSFTKEKVGDFKGQKNEALIKRIIDAHTKEGDIVLDFFSGTGTTASVAHKLKRQWITVEQIDEQIDKQLRRLNKVLKGDQTGISKSVGWKGGGDFVYLELMEWNENLVNRIQSAESKEDLQELWTIMKDKAFLSYKVDIKAFDSHAKDFSDLSMEDQKRFLIKSLDQNHLYVNYSEIDDEEYSISDEDKKLNKEFYKS
;
A
#
# COMPACT_ATOMS: atom_id res chain seq x y z
N LYS A 1 -20.08 26.90 9.38
CA LYS A 1 -20.34 27.25 10.78
C LYS A 1 -21.73 27.87 10.84
N LEU A 2 -22.57 27.44 11.78
CA LEU A 2 -23.87 28.07 12.02
C LEU A 2 -23.64 29.45 12.64
N ASP A 3 -24.15 30.49 11.97
CA ASP A 3 -24.09 31.85 12.49
C ASP A 3 -25.13 32.01 13.61
N LYS A 4 -24.68 32.42 14.80
CA LYS A 4 -25.55 32.59 15.98
C LYS A 4 -26.63 33.64 15.78
N ASN A 5 -26.31 34.70 15.04
CA ASN A 5 -27.26 35.80 14.80
C ASN A 5 -28.38 35.35 13.87
N LEU A 6 -28.01 34.56 12.83
CA LEU A 6 -28.98 33.94 11.91
C LEU A 6 -29.91 33.00 12.67
N ILE A 7 -29.37 32.12 13.50
CA ILE A 7 -30.18 31.17 14.29
C ILE A 7 -31.15 31.92 15.24
N ASN A 8 -30.69 32.98 15.91
CA ASN A 8 -31.54 33.77 16.79
C ASN A 8 -32.64 34.47 15.99
N LEU A 9 -32.33 34.96 14.78
CA LEU A 9 -33.34 35.58 13.90
C LEU A 9 -34.39 34.56 13.46
N LEU A 10 -33.98 33.36 13.08
CA LEU A 10 -34.91 32.29 12.69
C LEU A 10 -35.78 31.81 13.87
N LEU A 11 -35.25 31.81 15.08
CA LEU A 11 -36.01 31.49 16.31
C LEU A 11 -37.02 32.54 16.68
N SER A 12 -36.86 33.81 16.25
CA SER A 12 -37.77 34.88 16.58
C SER A 12 -39.10 34.85 15.84
N ASP A 13 -39.16 34.13 14.71
CA ASP A 13 -40.40 33.92 13.94
C ASP A 13 -41.05 32.59 14.35
N PRO A 14 -42.29 32.60 14.90
CA PRO A 14 -42.94 31.36 15.34
C PRO A 14 -43.15 30.32 14.24
N LYS A 15 -43.46 30.72 12.99
CA LYS A 15 -43.69 29.80 11.88
C LYS A 15 -42.38 29.13 11.44
N ILE A 16 -41.29 29.89 11.42
CA ILE A 16 -39.96 29.38 11.09
C ILE A 16 -39.49 28.44 12.20
N LYS A 17 -39.72 28.83 13.46
CA LYS A 17 -39.38 27.97 14.61
C LYS A 17 -40.12 26.64 14.55
N ASP A 18 -41.43 26.61 14.37
CA ASP A 18 -42.23 25.39 14.29
C ASP A 18 -41.86 24.53 13.08
N THR A 19 -41.35 25.14 12.01
CA THR A 19 -41.02 24.43 10.80
C THR A 19 -39.63 23.81 10.82
N PHE A 20 -38.63 24.54 11.34
CA PHE A 20 -37.21 24.18 11.20
C PHE A 20 -36.49 23.89 12.52
N PHE A 21 -37.20 23.89 13.63
CA PHE A 21 -36.64 23.53 14.92
C PHE A 21 -37.43 22.38 15.56
N ILE A 22 -36.71 21.47 16.18
CA ILE A 22 -37.29 20.33 16.92
C ILE A 22 -37.15 20.65 18.41
N GLU A 23 -38.27 20.75 19.10
CA GLU A 23 -38.29 20.91 20.55
C GLU A 23 -38.17 19.54 21.22
N THR A 24 -37.08 19.32 21.95
CA THR A 24 -36.94 18.22 22.88
C THR A 24 -37.09 18.76 24.28
N GLY A 25 -37.55 17.96 25.23
CA GLY A 25 -37.79 18.43 26.61
C GLY A 25 -36.62 19.15 27.30
N ALA A 26 -35.42 19.10 26.69
CA ALA A 26 -34.19 19.69 27.22
C ALA A 26 -33.56 20.76 26.30
N ALA A 27 -33.88 20.82 25.01
CA ALA A 27 -33.26 21.75 24.07
C ALA A 27 -34.08 21.95 22.79
N THR A 28 -33.89 23.12 22.14
CA THR A 28 -34.41 23.40 20.79
C THR A 28 -33.29 23.15 19.76
N ILE A 29 -33.48 22.22 18.86
CA ILE A 29 -32.49 21.79 17.87
C ILE A 29 -32.90 22.33 16.50
N PHE A 30 -31.99 23.02 15.81
CA PHE A 30 -32.22 23.51 14.45
C PHE A 30 -32.01 22.41 13.42
N ASP A 31 -33.06 22.08 12.64
CA ASP A 31 -32.97 21.18 11.49
C ASP A 31 -32.38 21.93 10.29
N LYS A 32 -31.06 21.96 10.27
CA LYS A 32 -30.28 22.63 9.24
C LYS A 32 -30.58 22.08 7.83
N ASP A 33 -30.76 20.79 7.69
CA ASP A 33 -30.92 20.14 6.39
C ASP A 33 -32.31 20.46 5.80
N LYS A 34 -33.33 20.46 6.63
CA LYS A 34 -34.68 20.87 6.24
C LYS A 34 -34.72 22.36 5.84
N PHE A 35 -34.02 23.23 6.59
CA PHE A 35 -33.91 24.65 6.27
C PHE A 35 -33.19 24.91 4.96
N ILE A 36 -32.04 24.25 4.71
CA ILE A 36 -31.29 24.35 3.46
C ILE A 36 -32.13 23.86 2.29
N LYS A 37 -32.80 22.71 2.41
CA LYS A 37 -33.73 22.21 1.37
C LYS A 37 -34.84 23.22 1.08
N PHE A 38 -35.40 23.85 2.08
CA PHE A 38 -36.44 24.89 1.90
C PHE A 38 -35.88 26.11 1.15
N VAL A 39 -34.77 26.69 1.62
CA VAL A 39 -34.19 27.89 1.00
C VAL A 39 -33.69 27.60 -0.42
N SER A 40 -33.21 26.39 -0.69
CA SER A 40 -32.79 25.95 -2.02
C SER A 40 -33.96 25.63 -2.95
N ASN A 41 -35.17 25.47 -2.41
CA ASN A 41 -36.35 25.14 -3.21
C ASN A 41 -37.10 26.40 -3.68
N LYS A 42 -36.89 26.78 -4.93
CA LYS A 42 -37.43 28.04 -5.49
C LYS A 42 -38.93 28.08 -5.73
N GLN A 43 -39.65 27.01 -5.54
CA GLN A 43 -41.11 27.06 -5.55
C GLN A 43 -41.69 28.02 -4.48
N PHE A 44 -40.89 28.27 -3.44
CA PHE A 44 -41.26 29.18 -2.32
C PHE A 44 -40.74 30.62 -2.48
N LEU A 45 -39.98 30.91 -3.53
CA LEU A 45 -39.43 32.23 -3.83
C LEU A 45 -39.72 32.61 -5.29
N PRO A 46 -41.00 32.80 -5.69
CA PRO A 46 -41.38 33.00 -7.08
C PRO A 46 -40.75 34.25 -7.73
N ASP A 47 -40.41 35.25 -6.95
CA ASP A 47 -39.84 36.52 -7.41
C ASP A 47 -38.29 36.55 -7.36
N SER A 48 -37.63 35.40 -7.15
CA SER A 48 -36.19 35.32 -7.14
C SER A 48 -35.60 35.40 -8.54
N TYR A 49 -34.86 36.42 -8.86
CA TYR A 49 -34.16 36.64 -10.14
C TYR A 49 -32.91 35.78 -10.36
N THR A 50 -32.59 34.86 -9.48
CA THR A 50 -31.45 33.93 -9.69
C THR A 50 -31.83 32.86 -10.69
N ALA A 51 -30.98 32.65 -11.70
CA ALA A 51 -31.16 31.67 -12.78
C ALA A 51 -30.87 30.22 -12.34
N PHE A 52 -31.58 29.72 -11.33
CA PHE A 52 -31.49 28.30 -11.01
C PHE A 52 -32.57 27.52 -11.79
N LYS A 53 -32.18 26.42 -12.38
CA LYS A 53 -33.13 25.43 -12.90
C LYS A 53 -33.45 24.44 -11.77
N ASN A 54 -34.74 24.14 -11.59
CA ASN A 54 -35.11 23.00 -10.75
C ASN A 54 -34.47 21.74 -11.33
N LYS A 55 -33.64 21.09 -10.56
CA LYS A 55 -32.97 19.86 -10.95
C LYS A 55 -33.50 18.72 -10.11
N ILE A 56 -33.90 17.64 -10.78
CA ILE A 56 -34.17 16.35 -10.15
C ILE A 56 -33.07 15.42 -10.60
N GLY A 57 -32.34 14.84 -9.66
CA GLY A 57 -31.24 13.92 -9.98
C GLY A 57 -30.68 13.24 -8.72
N LEU A 58 -29.79 12.31 -8.94
CA LEU A 58 -29.07 11.66 -7.85
C LEU A 58 -28.10 12.63 -7.22
N THR A 59 -28.04 12.64 -5.89
CA THR A 59 -27.14 13.48 -5.10
C THR A 59 -26.24 12.61 -4.24
N GLU A 60 -25.02 13.08 -4.01
CA GLU A 60 -24.12 12.58 -2.99
C GLU A 60 -23.82 13.74 -2.03
N GLY A 61 -24.27 13.60 -0.79
CA GLY A 61 -24.34 14.75 0.12
C GLY A 61 -25.32 15.81 -0.41
N ASP A 62 -24.87 17.05 -0.47
CA ASP A 62 -25.68 18.21 -0.91
C ASP A 62 -25.47 18.58 -2.40
N GLU A 63 -24.67 17.81 -3.16
CA GLU A 63 -24.32 18.10 -4.54
C GLU A 63 -24.92 17.07 -5.50
N PHE A 64 -25.41 17.53 -6.65
CA PHE A 64 -25.84 16.61 -7.72
C PHE A 64 -24.61 15.91 -8.31
N ILE A 65 -24.67 14.58 -8.48
CA ILE A 65 -23.62 13.78 -9.11
C ILE A 65 -23.27 14.32 -10.51
N SER A 66 -24.24 14.83 -11.25
CA SER A 66 -24.04 15.46 -12.56
C SER A 66 -23.26 16.80 -12.51
N GLU A 67 -23.18 17.45 -11.36
CA GLU A 67 -22.46 18.72 -11.18
C GLU A 67 -21.06 18.52 -10.61
N LYS A 68 -20.85 17.42 -9.93
CA LYS A 68 -19.57 17.02 -9.31
C LYS A 68 -18.52 16.70 -10.35
N LYS A 69 -18.50 16.94 -11.53
CA LYS A 69 -17.48 16.76 -12.60
C LYS A 69 -16.33 15.77 -12.27
N GLU A 70 -16.53 14.95 -11.26
CA GLU A 70 -15.59 13.94 -10.79
C GLU A 70 -16.03 12.56 -11.27
N VAL A 71 -15.07 11.79 -11.74
CA VAL A 71 -15.28 10.38 -12.07
C VAL A 71 -14.80 9.57 -10.89
N VAL A 72 -15.71 8.83 -10.26
CA VAL A 72 -15.39 7.88 -9.18
C VAL A 72 -15.74 6.48 -9.61
N LEU A 73 -14.93 5.52 -9.21
CA LEU A 73 -15.24 4.11 -9.38
C LEU A 73 -16.21 3.65 -8.29
N SER A 74 -17.24 2.92 -8.69
CA SER A 74 -18.14 2.24 -7.75
C SER A 74 -18.01 0.73 -7.97
N TRP A 75 -17.73 -0.01 -6.91
CA TRP A 75 -17.62 -1.47 -6.95
C TRP A 75 -18.13 -2.08 -5.66
N PRO A 76 -18.49 -3.37 -5.65
CA PRO A 76 -18.88 -4.08 -4.43
C PRO A 76 -17.77 -4.00 -3.37
N TYR A 77 -18.17 -3.85 -2.12
CA TYR A 77 -17.25 -3.82 -0.96
C TYR A 77 -16.24 -2.66 -0.92
N LYS A 78 -16.50 -1.56 -1.65
CA LYS A 78 -15.65 -0.37 -1.68
C LYS A 78 -15.30 0.16 -0.28
N ASP A 79 -16.25 0.10 0.65
CA ASP A 79 -16.13 0.63 2.02
C ASP A 79 -15.67 -0.44 3.03
N CYS A 80 -15.24 -1.59 2.56
CA CYS A 80 -14.71 -2.65 3.39
C CYS A 80 -13.19 -2.62 3.46
N VAL A 81 -12.64 -3.37 4.40
CA VAL A 81 -11.20 -3.61 4.54
C VAL A 81 -10.88 -5.02 4.07
N LEU A 82 -9.87 -5.17 3.22
CA LEU A 82 -9.29 -6.42 2.80
C LEU A 82 -7.83 -6.49 3.24
N GLU A 83 -7.57 -7.24 4.30
CA GLU A 83 -6.23 -7.35 4.89
C GLU A 83 -5.32 -8.31 4.12
N GLY A 84 -5.86 -9.43 3.65
CA GLY A 84 -5.12 -10.48 2.95
C GLY A 84 -5.05 -10.31 1.43
N GLY A 85 -4.70 -11.39 0.74
CA GLY A 85 -4.74 -11.49 -0.72
C GLY A 85 -3.37 -11.57 -1.40
N MET A 86 -2.26 -11.55 -0.68
CA MET A 86 -0.92 -11.54 -1.28
C MET A 86 -0.37 -12.92 -1.66
N THR A 87 -0.79 -13.98 -0.98
CA THR A 87 -0.22 -15.32 -1.21
C THR A 87 -0.96 -16.08 -2.32
N LYS A 88 -0.29 -17.09 -2.93
CA LYS A 88 -0.97 -17.96 -3.91
C LYS A 88 -2.12 -18.75 -3.30
N GLU A 89 -2.00 -19.09 -2.05
CA GLU A 89 -3.02 -19.79 -1.29
C GLU A 89 -4.28 -18.92 -1.14
N ASP A 90 -4.12 -17.60 -1.03
CA ASP A 90 -5.23 -16.65 -1.00
C ASP A 90 -6.10 -16.68 -2.26
N GLN A 91 -5.56 -17.08 -3.42
CA GLN A 91 -6.35 -17.24 -4.66
C GLN A 91 -7.47 -18.29 -4.56
N LYS A 92 -7.30 -19.24 -3.65
CA LYS A 92 -8.20 -20.39 -3.51
C LYS A 92 -9.21 -20.23 -2.38
N ARG A 93 -9.09 -19.19 -1.56
CA ARG A 93 -10.00 -18.93 -0.44
C ARG A 93 -11.03 -17.85 -0.75
N ASP A 94 -12.19 -17.90 -0.08
CA ASP A 94 -13.14 -16.81 -0.09
C ASP A 94 -12.52 -15.58 0.60
N GLU A 95 -12.66 -14.44 -0.05
CA GLU A 95 -12.20 -13.17 0.50
C GLU A 95 -13.13 -12.71 1.63
N ILE A 96 -12.55 -12.22 2.70
CA ILE A 96 -13.29 -11.69 3.84
C ILE A 96 -13.17 -10.17 3.82
N PHE A 97 -14.31 -9.51 3.58
CA PHE A 97 -14.42 -8.07 3.58
C PHE A 97 -14.97 -7.58 4.92
N TRP A 98 -14.20 -6.75 5.60
CA TRP A 98 -14.59 -6.16 6.88
C TRP A 98 -15.36 -4.87 6.64
N ASN A 99 -16.60 -4.83 7.12
CA ASN A 99 -17.42 -3.63 7.01
C ASN A 99 -17.22 -2.73 8.23
N GLN A 100 -16.54 -1.60 8.04
CA GLN A 100 -16.24 -0.61 9.09
C GLN A 100 -17.49 -0.06 9.78
N THR A 101 -18.63 -0.01 9.08
CA THR A 101 -19.87 0.54 9.62
C THR A 101 -20.55 -0.42 10.59
N LEU A 102 -20.39 -1.73 10.39
CA LEU A 102 -21.07 -2.76 11.19
C LEU A 102 -20.27 -3.20 12.41
N ALA A 103 -18.94 -3.09 12.37
CA ALA A 103 -18.05 -3.57 13.43
C ALA A 103 -16.82 -2.66 13.58
N PRO A 104 -16.98 -1.39 13.94
CA PRO A 104 -15.86 -0.44 14.01
C PRO A 104 -14.79 -0.85 15.02
N ASP A 105 -15.17 -1.46 16.14
CA ASP A 105 -14.22 -1.90 17.16
C ASP A 105 -13.35 -3.07 16.66
N GLU A 106 -13.93 -4.03 15.95
CA GLU A 106 -13.20 -5.16 15.36
C GLU A 106 -12.21 -4.66 14.30
N ILE A 107 -12.62 -3.72 13.44
CA ILE A 107 -11.75 -3.14 12.41
C ILE A 107 -10.67 -2.27 13.03
N SER A 108 -10.98 -1.51 14.07
CA SER A 108 -9.97 -0.74 14.81
C SER A 108 -8.87 -1.65 15.34
N ARG A 109 -9.21 -2.79 15.92
CA ARG A 109 -8.21 -3.75 16.43
C ARG A 109 -7.40 -4.40 15.33
N LEU A 110 -8.02 -4.76 14.19
CA LEU A 110 -7.32 -5.32 13.05
C LEU A 110 -6.22 -4.38 12.55
N LEU A 111 -6.51 -3.10 12.50
CA LEU A 111 -5.59 -2.07 12.01
C LEU A 111 -4.72 -1.42 13.10
N ASP A 112 -4.87 -1.88 14.36
CA ASP A 112 -4.01 -1.43 15.45
C ASP A 112 -2.53 -1.77 15.19
N PRO A 113 -1.59 -0.99 15.71
CA PRO A 113 -0.17 -1.29 15.63
C PRO A 113 0.15 -2.69 16.15
N LYS A 114 1.00 -3.43 15.45
CA LYS A 114 1.35 -4.82 15.77
C LYS A 114 2.66 -4.91 16.52
N VAL A 115 2.84 -5.98 17.28
CA VAL A 115 4.11 -6.29 17.95
C VAL A 115 5.13 -6.74 16.89
N PHE A 116 6.33 -6.17 16.96
CA PHE A 116 7.49 -6.63 16.22
C PHE A 116 8.28 -7.65 17.04
N THR A 117 8.77 -8.68 16.38
CA THR A 117 9.61 -9.74 16.93
C THR A 117 10.77 -10.06 16.00
N ASN A 118 11.63 -10.99 16.39
CA ASN A 118 12.81 -11.44 15.63
C ASN A 118 13.70 -10.29 15.16
N ALA A 119 13.81 -9.24 15.97
CA ALA A 119 14.53 -8.02 15.67
C ALA A 119 16.05 -8.25 15.61
N LYS A 120 16.66 -7.93 14.47
CA LYS A 120 18.10 -8.11 14.23
C LYS A 120 18.68 -6.91 13.48
N ARG A 121 19.92 -6.56 13.79
CA ARG A 121 20.73 -5.67 12.96
C ARG A 121 21.64 -6.50 12.06
N ILE A 122 21.66 -6.18 10.79
CA ILE A 122 22.44 -6.92 9.79
C ILE A 122 23.40 -5.95 9.12
N ASP A 123 24.68 -6.30 9.14
CA ASP A 123 25.77 -5.58 8.48
C ASP A 123 26.61 -6.51 7.60
N LYS A 124 27.74 -6.02 7.10
CA LYS A 124 28.66 -6.80 6.24
C LYS A 124 29.26 -8.03 6.95
N ASP A 125 29.32 -8.02 8.28
CA ASP A 125 29.94 -9.07 9.10
C ASP A 125 28.90 -10.12 9.55
N GLY A 126 27.61 -9.84 9.42
CA GLY A 126 26.51 -10.79 9.67
C GLY A 126 25.33 -10.22 10.43
N GLU A 127 24.64 -11.11 11.15
CA GLU A 127 23.48 -10.79 11.99
C GLU A 127 23.93 -10.53 13.42
N HIS A 128 23.40 -9.48 14.00
CA HIS A 128 23.66 -9.06 15.38
C HIS A 128 22.35 -8.84 16.12
N LYS A 129 22.37 -9.04 17.43
CA LYS A 129 21.24 -8.67 18.28
C LYS A 129 20.95 -7.17 18.15
N LEU A 130 19.68 -6.80 18.09
CA LEU A 130 19.27 -5.40 18.11
C LEU A 130 19.12 -4.93 19.56
N ASP A 131 20.02 -4.06 20.03
CA ASP A 131 19.95 -3.50 21.38
C ASP A 131 19.06 -2.25 21.48
N GLY A 132 18.71 -1.64 20.34
CA GLY A 132 17.84 -0.47 20.21
C GLY A 132 17.92 0.16 18.83
N PHE A 133 17.03 1.11 18.57
CA PHE A 133 16.97 1.85 17.31
C PHE A 133 17.87 3.09 17.37
N ARG A 134 18.56 3.39 16.28
CA ARG A 134 19.25 4.66 16.12
C ARG A 134 18.26 5.76 15.84
N THR A 135 18.35 6.84 16.62
CA THR A 135 17.46 7.98 16.49
C THR A 135 18.25 9.28 16.32
N ASP A 136 17.66 10.27 15.68
CA ASP A 136 18.20 11.62 15.67
C ASP A 136 17.83 12.40 16.96
N GLU A 137 18.24 13.67 17.02
CA GLU A 137 17.96 14.56 18.16
C GLU A 137 16.46 14.78 18.43
N LYS A 138 15.60 14.54 17.43
CA LYS A 138 14.15 14.61 17.55
C LYS A 138 13.51 13.29 17.96
N GLY A 139 14.32 12.24 18.12
CA GLY A 139 13.86 10.89 18.41
C GLY A 139 13.35 10.14 17.16
N ASP A 140 13.57 10.64 15.95
CA ASP A 140 13.16 9.95 14.72
C ASP A 140 14.11 8.81 14.39
N ILE A 141 13.55 7.62 14.10
CA ILE A 141 14.32 6.43 13.74
C ILE A 141 15.08 6.67 12.44
N LYS A 142 16.38 6.40 12.44
CA LYS A 142 17.29 6.53 11.30
C LYS A 142 17.78 5.21 10.74
N ASP A 143 17.34 4.11 11.30
CA ASP A 143 17.65 2.79 10.75
C ASP A 143 16.92 2.54 9.44
N ASN A 144 17.56 1.82 8.54
CA ASN A 144 16.91 1.18 7.43
C ASN A 144 16.13 -0.04 7.93
N LEU A 145 14.92 -0.27 7.44
CA LEU A 145 14.06 -1.32 7.98
C LEU A 145 13.60 -2.30 6.89
N ILE A 146 13.71 -3.59 7.18
CA ILE A 146 12.93 -4.65 6.53
C ILE A 146 11.88 -5.11 7.51
N ILE A 147 10.63 -5.11 7.12
CA ILE A 147 9.53 -5.64 7.92
C ILE A 147 8.93 -6.82 7.17
N LYS A 148 9.03 -8.01 7.77
CA LYS A 148 8.34 -9.20 7.29
C LYS A 148 6.92 -9.23 7.85
N GLY A 149 5.93 -9.41 6.99
CA GLY A 149 4.53 -9.58 7.34
C GLY A 149 3.57 -8.90 6.38
N ASN A 150 2.30 -8.94 6.71
CA ASN A 150 1.23 -8.32 5.94
C ASN A 150 1.46 -6.81 5.79
N ASN A 151 1.53 -6.34 4.54
CA ASN A 151 1.92 -4.96 4.27
C ASN A 151 0.88 -3.92 4.72
N LEU A 152 -0.42 -4.24 4.71
CA LEU A 152 -1.44 -3.33 5.25
C LEU A 152 -1.21 -3.10 6.75
N LEU A 153 -1.01 -4.17 7.52
CA LEU A 153 -0.82 -4.12 8.96
C LEU A 153 0.55 -3.50 9.33
N ALA A 154 1.57 -3.77 8.53
CA ALA A 154 2.88 -3.11 8.67
C ALA A 154 2.78 -1.59 8.45
N LEU A 155 2.06 -1.14 7.40
CA LEU A 155 1.86 0.28 7.14
C LEU A 155 1.12 0.98 8.29
N HIS A 156 0.07 0.35 8.85
CA HIS A 156 -0.62 0.88 10.02
C HIS A 156 0.30 0.94 11.26
N SER A 157 1.16 -0.07 11.45
CA SER A 157 2.17 -0.07 12.51
C SER A 157 3.21 1.04 12.33
N LEU A 158 3.62 1.33 11.10
CA LEU A 158 4.54 2.42 10.77
C LEU A 158 3.94 3.81 11.02
N LYS A 159 2.62 3.98 10.91
CA LYS A 159 1.95 5.28 10.97
C LYS A 159 2.34 6.08 12.21
N LYS A 160 2.44 5.44 13.38
CA LYS A 160 2.76 6.12 14.64
C LYS A 160 4.10 6.86 14.61
N ARG A 161 5.07 6.34 13.86
CA ARG A 161 6.45 6.88 13.81
C ARG A 161 6.76 7.64 12.53
N PHE A 162 6.15 7.26 11.41
CA PHE A 162 6.54 7.71 10.09
C PHE A 162 5.44 8.51 9.36
N ALA A 163 4.28 8.79 10.00
CA ALA A 163 3.26 9.65 9.41
C ALA A 163 3.84 11.01 9.01
N GLY A 164 3.66 11.39 7.75
CA GLY A 164 4.14 12.65 7.20
C GLY A 164 5.66 12.76 7.02
N LYS A 165 6.43 11.64 7.09
CA LYS A 165 7.90 11.66 7.02
C LYS A 165 8.48 10.98 5.77
N VAL A 166 7.71 10.15 5.09
CA VAL A 166 8.18 9.43 3.90
C VAL A 166 8.26 10.39 2.71
N LYS A 167 9.45 10.55 2.14
CA LYS A 167 9.67 11.45 1.01
C LYS A 167 9.26 10.84 -0.33
N LEU A 168 9.49 9.55 -0.50
CA LEU A 168 9.19 8.85 -1.73
C LEU A 168 8.61 7.46 -1.43
N ILE A 169 7.52 7.13 -2.09
CA ILE A 169 6.98 5.78 -2.17
C ILE A 169 7.11 5.30 -3.62
N TYR A 170 7.72 4.14 -3.80
CA TYR A 170 7.67 3.41 -5.07
C TYR A 170 7.12 2.03 -4.80
N ILE A 171 6.12 1.61 -5.57
CA ILE A 171 5.53 0.26 -5.45
C ILE A 171 5.30 -0.38 -6.81
N ASP A 172 5.46 -1.70 -6.82
CA ASP A 172 5.25 -2.60 -7.94
C ASP A 172 4.29 -3.73 -7.48
N PRO A 173 2.97 -3.39 -7.31
CA PRO A 173 2.00 -4.35 -6.78
C PRO A 173 1.69 -5.46 -7.80
N PRO A 174 0.94 -6.52 -7.42
CA PRO A 174 0.46 -7.52 -8.37
C PRO A 174 -0.30 -6.88 -9.53
N TYR A 175 0.05 -7.27 -10.77
CA TYR A 175 -0.54 -6.68 -11.99
C TYR A 175 -1.90 -7.26 -12.37
N ASN A 176 -2.34 -8.30 -11.66
CA ASN A 176 -3.59 -9.01 -11.93
C ASN A 176 -3.66 -9.58 -13.36
N THR A 177 -2.58 -10.22 -13.78
CA THR A 177 -2.44 -10.74 -15.16
C THR A 177 -3.28 -11.98 -15.42
N GLY A 178 -3.90 -12.58 -14.40
CA GLY A 178 -4.63 -13.85 -14.51
C GLY A 178 -3.75 -15.01 -14.96
N GLY A 179 -2.43 -14.88 -14.77
CA GLY A 179 -1.41 -15.69 -15.38
C GLY A 179 -1.45 -17.16 -15.01
N ALA A 180 -0.91 -17.99 -15.90
CA ALA A 180 -0.73 -19.41 -15.69
C ALA A 180 -0.09 -19.68 -14.32
N GLU A 181 -0.63 -20.65 -13.61
CA GLU A 181 -0.44 -20.99 -12.19
C GLU A 181 0.99 -20.97 -11.64
N ASP A 182 2.01 -21.01 -12.50
CA ASP A 182 3.41 -21.15 -12.10
C ASP A 182 4.32 -19.95 -12.41
N THR A 183 3.76 -18.82 -12.89
CA THR A 183 4.59 -17.69 -13.31
C THR A 183 5.06 -16.84 -12.14
N PHE A 184 4.21 -16.62 -11.15
CA PHE A 184 4.49 -15.82 -9.95
C PHE A 184 4.20 -16.61 -8.68
N LYS A 185 4.92 -16.29 -7.59
CA LYS A 185 4.75 -16.92 -6.28
C LYS A 185 3.81 -16.12 -5.35
N TYR A 186 3.14 -15.12 -5.87
CA TYR A 186 2.12 -14.32 -5.21
C TYR A 186 0.80 -14.39 -5.98
N ASN A 187 -0.29 -13.93 -5.35
CA ASN A 187 -1.58 -13.83 -6.01
C ASN A 187 -1.52 -12.81 -7.15
N ASP A 188 -1.82 -13.23 -8.36
CA ASP A 188 -1.89 -12.39 -9.56
C ASP A 188 -3.20 -12.65 -10.34
N SER A 189 -4.24 -13.11 -9.64
CA SER A 189 -5.56 -13.45 -10.20
C SER A 189 -6.68 -13.00 -9.27
N PHE A 190 -6.81 -11.68 -9.11
CA PHE A 190 -7.91 -11.06 -8.37
C PHE A 190 -9.12 -10.82 -9.27
N ASN A 191 -10.31 -10.78 -8.69
CA ASN A 191 -11.37 -10.00 -9.30
C ASN A 191 -11.01 -8.51 -9.26
N HIS A 192 -11.37 -7.73 -10.28
CA HIS A 192 -11.07 -6.29 -10.32
C HIS A 192 -11.53 -5.55 -9.07
N SER A 193 -12.73 -5.84 -8.55
CA SER A 193 -13.25 -5.23 -7.33
C SER A 193 -12.41 -5.54 -6.10
N THR A 194 -11.95 -6.78 -5.99
CA THR A 194 -11.07 -7.22 -4.91
C THR A 194 -9.71 -6.53 -4.97
N TRP A 195 -9.11 -6.49 -6.16
CA TRP A 195 -7.86 -5.79 -6.38
C TRP A 195 -7.97 -4.30 -6.03
N LEU A 196 -9.09 -3.67 -6.38
CA LEU A 196 -9.34 -2.26 -6.04
C LEU A 196 -9.47 -2.04 -4.53
N VAL A 197 -10.18 -2.90 -3.79
CA VAL A 197 -10.27 -2.81 -2.32
C VAL A 197 -8.90 -3.05 -1.70
N PHE A 198 -8.17 -4.07 -2.15
CA PHE A 198 -6.83 -4.39 -1.71
C PHE A 198 -5.87 -3.19 -1.85
N MET A 199 -5.88 -2.55 -3.02
CA MET A 199 -5.04 -1.37 -3.27
C MET A 199 -5.53 -0.13 -2.54
N LYS A 200 -6.84 0.11 -2.46
CA LYS A 200 -7.43 1.26 -1.76
C LYS A 200 -6.94 1.33 -0.32
N ASN A 201 -7.11 0.25 0.43
CA ASN A 201 -6.73 0.22 1.85
C ASN A 201 -5.24 0.57 2.06
N ARG A 202 -4.37 0.11 1.17
CA ARG A 202 -2.92 0.35 1.24
C ARG A 202 -2.52 1.74 0.78
N LEU A 203 -3.15 2.26 -0.27
CA LEU A 203 -2.87 3.60 -0.80
C LEU A 203 -3.36 4.71 0.15
N GLU A 204 -4.47 4.50 0.86
CA GLU A 204 -4.98 5.45 1.86
C GLU A 204 -3.96 5.63 3.00
N ILE A 205 -3.47 4.54 3.58
CA ILE A 205 -2.45 4.63 4.64
C ILE A 205 -1.10 5.11 4.10
N ALA A 206 -0.73 4.76 2.87
CA ALA A 206 0.48 5.25 2.21
C ALA A 206 0.46 6.79 2.06
N LYS A 207 -0.70 7.37 1.72
CA LYS A 207 -0.89 8.83 1.69
C LYS A 207 -0.61 9.48 3.04
N ASP A 208 -1.03 8.85 4.14
CA ASP A 208 -0.78 9.37 5.49
C ASP A 208 0.72 9.38 5.84
N LEU A 209 1.45 8.36 5.39
CA LEU A 209 2.89 8.25 5.62
C LEU A 209 3.70 9.28 4.83
N LEU A 210 3.25 9.69 3.63
CA LEU A 210 3.94 10.67 2.80
C LEU A 210 4.10 12.01 3.51
N SER A 211 5.29 12.61 3.37
CA SER A 211 5.53 14.02 3.71
C SER A 211 4.75 14.94 2.78
N LYS A 212 4.54 16.18 3.18
CA LYS A 212 3.78 17.16 2.38
C LYS A 212 4.37 17.36 0.99
N ASP A 213 5.68 17.34 0.89
CA ASP A 213 6.48 17.51 -0.34
C ASP A 213 6.84 16.16 -1.00
N GLY A 214 6.25 15.07 -0.52
CA GLY A 214 6.52 13.71 -0.97
C GLY A 214 5.76 13.30 -2.22
N ALA A 215 6.21 12.19 -2.80
CA ALA A 215 5.70 11.61 -4.04
C ALA A 215 5.46 10.11 -3.93
N ILE A 216 4.53 9.60 -4.73
CA ILE A 216 4.28 8.16 -4.90
C ILE A 216 4.32 7.78 -6.37
N TYR A 217 4.96 6.67 -6.67
CA TYR A 217 5.02 6.02 -7.97
C TYR A 217 4.43 4.62 -7.88
N VAL A 218 3.45 4.33 -8.72
CA VAL A 218 2.80 3.01 -8.81
C VAL A 218 3.02 2.47 -10.20
N GLN A 219 3.76 1.37 -10.30
CA GLN A 219 4.04 0.73 -11.58
C GLN A 219 3.06 -0.42 -11.82
N LEU A 220 2.44 -0.44 -13.00
CA LEU A 220 1.43 -1.43 -13.40
C LEU A 220 1.53 -1.69 -14.90
N ASP A 221 0.88 -2.76 -15.35
CA ASP A 221 0.58 -2.96 -16.75
C ASP A 221 -0.86 -2.51 -17.10
N TYR A 222 -1.30 -2.80 -18.31
CA TYR A 222 -2.60 -2.39 -18.83
C TYR A 222 -3.82 -3.02 -18.12
N ASN A 223 -3.64 -4.08 -17.33
CA ASN A 223 -4.77 -4.78 -16.72
C ASN A 223 -5.46 -3.90 -15.66
N GLU A 224 -4.70 -3.26 -14.77
CA GLU A 224 -5.25 -2.51 -13.65
C GLU A 224 -4.87 -1.01 -13.64
N VAL A 225 -3.93 -0.56 -14.48
CA VAL A 225 -3.44 0.83 -14.42
C VAL A 225 -4.54 1.88 -14.56
N HIS A 226 -5.52 1.64 -15.43
CA HIS A 226 -6.58 2.61 -15.68
C HIS A 226 -7.54 2.75 -14.49
N TYR A 227 -7.89 1.62 -13.86
CA TYR A 227 -8.69 1.61 -12.64
C TYR A 227 -7.91 2.18 -11.45
N CYS A 228 -6.64 1.82 -11.33
CA CYS A 228 -5.75 2.38 -10.31
C CYS A 228 -5.60 3.90 -10.46
N LYS A 229 -5.52 4.42 -11.69
CA LYS A 229 -5.47 5.86 -11.94
C LYS A 229 -6.68 6.59 -11.36
N VAL A 230 -7.90 6.07 -11.59
CA VAL A 230 -9.12 6.68 -11.06
C VAL A 230 -9.21 6.53 -9.53
N LEU A 231 -8.82 5.37 -9.00
CA LEU A 231 -8.71 5.17 -7.56
C LEU A 231 -7.72 6.15 -6.91
N MET A 232 -6.56 6.37 -7.52
CA MET A 232 -5.57 7.33 -7.02
C MET A 232 -6.07 8.78 -7.13
N ASP A 233 -6.86 9.13 -8.15
CA ASP A 233 -7.52 10.44 -8.22
C ASP A 233 -8.45 10.67 -7.03
N GLU A 234 -9.20 9.64 -6.61
CA GLU A 234 -10.07 9.71 -5.43
C GLU A 234 -9.27 9.85 -4.13
N ILE A 235 -8.19 9.08 -3.97
CA ILE A 235 -7.39 9.08 -2.74
C ILE A 235 -6.50 10.33 -2.64
N PHE A 236 -5.72 10.63 -3.67
CA PHE A 236 -4.70 11.70 -3.64
C PHE A 236 -5.23 13.05 -4.10
N GLY A 237 -6.33 13.07 -4.86
CA GLY A 237 -6.84 14.23 -5.57
C GLY A 237 -6.28 14.30 -7.01
N ARG A 238 -7.18 14.50 -7.99
CA ARG A 238 -6.80 14.59 -9.40
C ARG A 238 -5.79 15.70 -9.66
N GLU A 239 -5.86 16.79 -8.94
CA GLU A 239 -4.94 17.93 -9.05
C GLU A 239 -3.50 17.58 -8.64
N ASN A 240 -3.29 16.50 -7.90
CA ASN A 240 -1.98 15.99 -7.46
C ASN A 240 -1.40 14.95 -8.42
N PHE A 241 -2.13 14.57 -9.48
CA PHE A 241 -1.59 13.77 -10.56
C PHE A 241 -0.54 14.56 -11.33
N GLN A 242 0.67 14.03 -11.42
CA GLN A 242 1.79 14.69 -12.06
C GLN A 242 2.04 14.19 -13.47
N ARG A 243 2.17 12.87 -13.63
CA ARG A 243 2.46 12.23 -14.92
C ARG A 243 2.03 10.77 -14.97
N GLU A 244 1.71 10.34 -16.17
CA GLU A 244 1.75 8.96 -16.61
C GLU A 244 3.07 8.76 -17.33
N ILE A 245 3.90 7.84 -16.84
CA ILE A 245 5.20 7.54 -17.41
C ILE A 245 5.10 6.19 -18.11
N ILE A 246 5.49 6.16 -19.38
CA ILE A 246 5.55 4.94 -20.19
C ILE A 246 6.97 4.41 -20.14
N TRP A 247 7.17 3.28 -19.44
CA TRP A 247 8.45 2.62 -19.42
C TRP A 247 8.48 1.44 -20.38
N ARG A 248 9.23 1.58 -21.46
CA ARG A 248 9.44 0.53 -22.45
C ARG A 248 10.33 -0.56 -21.86
N ILE A 249 9.78 -1.80 -21.76
CA ILE A 249 10.50 -2.95 -21.20
C ILE A 249 11.53 -3.58 -22.15
N GLY A 250 11.58 -3.16 -23.41
CA GLY A 250 12.68 -3.35 -24.37
C GLY A 250 12.52 -4.53 -25.27
N TRP A 251 13.03 -5.68 -24.91
CA TRP A 251 13.13 -6.82 -25.81
C TRP A 251 11.78 -7.54 -26.03
N VAL A 252 11.49 -7.84 -27.28
CA VAL A 252 10.35 -8.67 -27.68
C VAL A 252 10.87 -10.08 -27.99
N SER A 253 10.50 -11.08 -27.19
CA SER A 253 10.85 -12.48 -27.43
C SER A 253 10.01 -13.07 -28.56
N GLY A 254 10.57 -14.04 -29.30
CA GLY A 254 9.94 -14.61 -30.47
C GLY A 254 8.54 -15.21 -30.25
N PHE A 255 8.25 -15.76 -29.05
CA PHE A 255 6.91 -16.32 -28.77
C PHE A 255 5.83 -15.23 -28.65
N LYS A 256 6.15 -14.01 -28.29
CA LYS A 256 5.22 -12.88 -28.27
C LYS A 256 4.75 -12.47 -29.67
N THR A 257 5.50 -12.84 -30.71
CA THR A 257 5.13 -12.53 -32.11
C THR A 257 3.99 -13.40 -32.64
N ALA A 258 3.56 -14.43 -31.88
CA ALA A 258 2.40 -15.26 -32.22
C ALA A 258 1.06 -14.56 -31.94
N ASP A 259 1.05 -13.48 -31.17
CA ASP A 259 -0.16 -12.70 -30.89
C ASP A 259 -0.73 -12.05 -32.16
N LYS A 260 -2.04 -12.12 -32.29
CA LYS A 260 -2.80 -11.48 -33.40
C LYS A 260 -3.07 -9.99 -33.17
N ASN A 261 -2.37 -9.36 -32.24
CA ASN A 261 -2.55 -7.97 -31.83
C ASN A 261 -1.21 -7.25 -31.70
N TRP A 262 -1.22 -5.96 -31.41
CA TRP A 262 -0.02 -5.21 -31.11
C TRP A 262 0.71 -5.81 -29.90
N ILE A 263 2.00 -6.02 -30.04
CA ILE A 263 2.81 -6.65 -28.98
C ILE A 263 3.01 -5.67 -27.85
N ARG A 264 2.57 -6.03 -26.64
CA ARG A 264 2.82 -5.25 -25.43
C ARG A 264 4.32 -5.18 -25.15
N ASN A 265 4.84 -3.97 -25.01
CA ASN A 265 6.25 -3.74 -24.71
C ASN A 265 6.51 -2.57 -23.76
N HIS A 266 5.57 -2.26 -22.87
CA HIS A 266 5.76 -1.24 -21.82
C HIS A 266 4.97 -1.58 -20.57
N ASP A 267 5.42 -1.00 -19.45
CA ASP A 267 4.64 -0.80 -18.24
C ASP A 267 4.32 0.68 -18.10
N THR A 268 3.28 0.99 -17.37
CA THR A 268 2.86 2.34 -17.03
C THR A 268 3.21 2.63 -15.58
N ILE A 269 3.77 3.80 -15.29
CA ILE A 269 4.06 4.25 -13.94
C ILE A 269 3.25 5.50 -13.67
N LEU A 270 2.32 5.42 -12.72
CA LEU A 270 1.52 6.56 -12.28
C LEU A 270 2.30 7.34 -11.23
N PHE A 271 2.46 8.64 -11.47
CA PHE A 271 3.17 9.54 -10.57
C PHE A 271 2.22 10.58 -9.97
N TYR A 272 2.11 10.58 -8.63
CA TYR A 272 1.36 11.54 -7.84
C TYR A 272 2.24 12.22 -6.80
N SER A 273 1.94 13.49 -6.50
CA SER A 273 2.43 14.17 -5.31
C SER A 273 1.43 14.04 -4.15
N LYS A 274 1.89 14.23 -2.92
CA LYS A 274 1.00 14.46 -1.76
C LYS A 274 0.28 15.79 -1.89
N ASP A 275 1.03 16.84 -2.24
CA ASP A 275 0.56 18.20 -2.52
C ASP A 275 1.40 18.79 -3.67
N LYS A 276 0.75 19.09 -4.80
CA LYS A 276 1.42 19.59 -6.00
C LYS A 276 2.18 20.91 -5.78
N ASN A 277 1.71 21.72 -4.83
CA ASN A 277 2.31 23.02 -4.56
C ASN A 277 3.56 22.92 -3.69
N SER A 278 3.73 21.83 -2.97
CA SER A 278 4.87 21.56 -2.09
C SER A 278 5.87 20.57 -2.70
N LEU A 279 5.53 19.92 -3.82
CA LEU A 279 6.35 18.88 -4.44
C LEU A 279 7.76 19.38 -4.77
N GLU A 280 8.77 18.69 -4.26
CA GLU A 280 10.15 18.84 -4.72
C GLU A 280 10.46 17.89 -5.88
N PHE A 281 10.96 18.42 -6.98
CA PHE A 281 11.32 17.65 -8.16
C PHE A 281 12.66 18.14 -8.74
N TYR A 282 13.66 17.26 -8.77
CA TYR A 282 14.99 17.55 -9.29
C TYR A 282 15.09 17.07 -10.74
N LYS A 283 14.92 18.01 -11.69
CA LYS A 283 15.03 17.70 -13.12
C LYS A 283 16.39 17.08 -13.44
N LYS A 284 16.37 16.05 -14.25
CA LYS A 284 17.57 15.39 -14.78
C LYS A 284 17.65 15.62 -16.28
N TYR A 285 18.88 15.65 -16.77
CA TYR A 285 19.17 15.98 -18.16
C TYR A 285 20.07 14.92 -18.77
N ILE A 286 19.85 14.64 -20.07
CA ILE A 286 20.78 13.91 -20.91
C ILE A 286 21.70 14.95 -21.51
N PRO A 287 23.04 14.88 -21.29
CA PRO A 287 23.98 15.87 -21.82
C PRO A 287 23.85 16.01 -23.34
N TYR A 288 23.96 17.23 -23.85
CA TYR A 288 24.03 17.42 -25.28
C TYR A 288 25.27 16.72 -25.89
N PRO A 289 25.12 16.12 -27.11
CA PRO A 289 26.30 15.67 -27.85
C PRO A 289 27.34 16.78 -27.97
N LYS A 290 28.64 16.42 -27.96
CA LYS A 290 29.74 17.43 -27.97
C LYS A 290 29.65 18.42 -29.10
N ASP A 291 29.17 17.99 -30.28
CA ASP A 291 29.09 18.81 -31.49
C ASP A 291 27.66 19.27 -31.80
N TYR A 292 26.73 19.18 -30.82
CA TYR A 292 25.37 19.62 -31.04
C TYR A 292 25.26 21.14 -31.18
N VAL A 293 24.62 21.56 -32.26
CA VAL A 293 24.20 22.92 -32.48
C VAL A 293 22.71 22.99 -32.74
N ARG A 294 22.08 24.07 -32.31
CA ARG A 294 20.65 24.29 -32.58
C ARG A 294 20.42 24.52 -34.09
N ARG A 295 19.16 24.46 -34.50
CA ARG A 295 18.76 24.64 -35.91
C ARG A 295 19.17 25.99 -36.49
N ASP A 296 19.29 27.00 -35.65
CA ASP A 296 19.76 28.35 -35.98
C ASP A 296 21.30 28.50 -35.97
N GLY A 297 22.03 27.40 -35.74
CA GLY A 297 23.49 27.39 -35.64
C GLY A 297 24.05 27.80 -34.28
N SER A 298 23.20 28.20 -33.32
CA SER A 298 23.64 28.56 -31.98
C SER A 298 24.02 27.34 -31.15
N LYS A 299 24.90 27.52 -30.15
CA LYS A 299 25.17 26.48 -29.15
C LYS A 299 24.01 26.38 -28.19
N PRO A 300 23.65 25.16 -27.75
CA PRO A 300 22.59 24.98 -26.74
C PRO A 300 23.03 25.62 -25.43
N GLU A 301 22.07 26.22 -24.74
CA GLU A 301 22.22 26.66 -23.36
C GLU A 301 21.62 25.61 -22.42
N GLY A 302 22.21 25.44 -21.22
CA GLY A 302 21.75 24.52 -20.20
C GLY A 302 22.48 23.16 -20.18
N GLU A 303 22.01 22.24 -19.37
CA GLU A 303 22.69 20.99 -19.01
C GLU A 303 22.49 19.88 -20.04
N GLY A 304 21.44 19.96 -20.87
CA GLY A 304 21.09 18.91 -21.82
C GLY A 304 19.59 18.86 -22.14
N TYR A 305 19.16 17.73 -22.70
CA TYR A 305 17.75 17.43 -22.90
C TYR A 305 17.13 16.96 -21.59
N PRO A 306 16.01 17.55 -21.11
CA PRO A 306 15.33 17.04 -19.93
C PRO A 306 14.83 15.61 -20.18
N TYR A 307 14.82 14.77 -19.15
CA TYR A 307 14.15 13.47 -19.24
C TYR A 307 12.65 13.65 -19.46
N GLU A 308 12.13 12.91 -20.41
CA GLU A 308 10.71 12.91 -20.80
C GLU A 308 9.93 11.88 -19.97
N ASP A 309 8.62 11.79 -20.18
CA ASP A 309 7.74 10.80 -19.55
C ASP A 309 7.65 9.47 -20.33
N THR A 310 8.31 9.37 -21.46
CA THR A 310 8.48 8.12 -22.23
C THR A 310 9.92 7.62 -22.08
N TRP A 311 10.09 6.56 -21.29
CA TRP A 311 11.40 6.01 -20.99
C TRP A 311 11.70 4.82 -21.88
N ASN A 312 12.67 4.97 -22.76
CA ASN A 312 13.08 3.97 -23.74
C ASN A 312 14.37 3.24 -23.31
N CYS A 313 14.58 2.07 -23.86
CA CYS A 313 15.85 1.35 -23.81
C CYS A 313 16.79 1.80 -24.92
N SER A 314 17.03 3.10 -25.07
CA SER A 314 17.98 3.64 -26.02
C SER A 314 19.29 4.01 -25.34
N ASP A 315 20.37 4.15 -26.12
CA ASP A 315 21.67 4.61 -25.60
C ASP A 315 21.56 6.02 -24.97
N LEU A 316 20.60 6.83 -25.44
CA LEU A 316 20.31 8.14 -24.88
C LEU A 316 19.64 8.05 -23.52
N ASP A 317 18.81 7.05 -23.30
CA ASP A 317 18.02 6.90 -22.09
C ASP A 317 18.78 6.21 -20.95
N GLN A 318 19.78 5.39 -21.25
CA GLN A 318 20.59 4.63 -20.29
C GLN A 318 19.80 3.69 -19.38
N LEU A 319 18.51 3.46 -19.64
CA LEU A 319 17.68 2.50 -18.96
C LEU A 319 17.63 1.18 -19.74
N HIS A 320 17.77 0.08 -19.00
CA HIS A 320 17.69 -1.25 -19.56
C HIS A 320 16.30 -1.84 -19.34
N SER A 321 15.88 -2.73 -20.23
CA SER A 321 14.63 -3.47 -20.09
C SER A 321 14.74 -4.58 -19.04
N ILE A 322 13.57 -5.09 -18.60
CA ILE A 322 13.50 -6.27 -17.74
C ILE A 322 14.22 -7.47 -18.38
N ALA A 323 14.10 -7.63 -19.69
CA ALA A 323 14.77 -8.72 -20.41
C ALA A 323 16.29 -8.61 -20.29
N ILE A 324 16.85 -7.39 -20.30
CA ILE A 324 18.28 -7.17 -20.09
C ILE A 324 18.69 -7.50 -18.65
N VAL A 325 17.88 -7.12 -17.65
CA VAL A 325 18.13 -7.50 -16.24
C VAL A 325 18.27 -9.02 -16.08
N SER A 326 17.48 -9.80 -16.81
CA SER A 326 17.59 -11.27 -16.79
C SER A 326 18.95 -11.79 -17.22
N PHE A 327 19.72 -11.04 -17.98
CA PHE A 327 21.06 -11.38 -18.45
C PHE A 327 22.17 -10.61 -17.72
N THR A 328 21.84 -9.76 -16.76
CA THR A 328 22.81 -9.01 -15.98
C THR A 328 23.16 -9.71 -14.67
N LYS A 329 24.28 -9.31 -14.08
CA LYS A 329 24.68 -9.78 -12.74
C LYS A 329 23.82 -9.25 -11.61
N GLU A 330 22.88 -8.33 -11.88
CA GLU A 330 21.90 -7.83 -10.90
C GLU A 330 20.84 -8.87 -10.54
N LYS A 331 20.62 -9.86 -11.41
CA LYS A 331 19.58 -10.86 -11.23
C LYS A 331 19.80 -11.65 -9.94
N VAL A 332 18.76 -11.72 -9.11
CA VAL A 332 18.76 -12.52 -7.88
C VAL A 332 17.84 -13.71 -8.07
N GLY A 333 18.43 -14.90 -8.28
CA GLY A 333 17.69 -16.14 -8.53
C GLY A 333 16.87 -16.10 -9.83
N ASP A 334 15.78 -16.87 -9.88
CA ASP A 334 14.94 -17.01 -11.08
C ASP A 334 13.67 -16.13 -11.07
N PHE A 335 13.63 -15.12 -10.23
CA PHE A 335 12.48 -14.22 -10.13
C PHE A 335 12.30 -13.41 -11.43
N LYS A 336 11.12 -13.52 -12.04
CA LYS A 336 10.81 -12.90 -13.34
C LYS A 336 10.37 -11.43 -13.24
N GLY A 337 9.97 -10.98 -12.06
CA GLY A 337 9.43 -9.62 -11.81
C GLY A 337 10.46 -8.59 -11.34
N GLN A 338 11.77 -8.95 -11.25
CA GLN A 338 12.78 -8.02 -10.73
C GLN A 338 12.91 -6.78 -11.60
N LYS A 339 12.82 -5.61 -10.98
CA LYS A 339 13.03 -4.33 -11.65
C LYS A 339 14.52 -3.97 -11.74
N ASN A 340 14.86 -3.12 -12.72
CA ASN A 340 16.21 -2.64 -12.95
C ASN A 340 16.58 -1.55 -11.93
N GLU A 341 17.79 -1.63 -11.36
CA GLU A 341 18.27 -0.61 -10.41
C GLU A 341 18.37 0.80 -11.03
N ALA A 342 18.67 0.90 -12.33
CA ALA A 342 18.75 2.20 -13.00
C ALA A 342 17.37 2.88 -13.12
N LEU A 343 16.28 2.09 -13.27
CA LEU A 343 14.91 2.59 -13.25
C LEU A 343 14.59 3.23 -11.90
N ILE A 344 14.82 2.47 -10.83
CA ILE A 344 14.54 2.92 -9.45
C ILE A 344 15.43 4.12 -9.08
N LYS A 345 16.70 4.11 -9.51
CA LYS A 345 17.61 5.26 -9.32
C LYS A 345 17.06 6.53 -9.93
N ARG A 346 16.52 6.47 -11.16
CA ARG A 346 15.92 7.64 -11.82
C ARG A 346 14.79 8.24 -10.99
N ILE A 347 13.93 7.41 -10.43
CA ILE A 347 12.82 7.84 -9.58
C ILE A 347 13.33 8.43 -8.26
N ILE A 348 14.25 7.74 -7.57
CA ILE A 348 14.80 8.20 -6.29
C ILE A 348 15.52 9.54 -6.45
N ASP A 349 16.36 9.68 -7.47
CA ASP A 349 17.13 10.90 -7.72
C ASP A 349 16.25 12.12 -8.09
N ALA A 350 15.03 11.87 -8.59
CA ALA A 350 14.13 12.95 -8.96
C ALA A 350 13.44 13.62 -7.74
N HIS A 351 13.42 12.97 -6.58
CA HIS A 351 12.64 13.47 -5.44
C HIS A 351 13.37 13.51 -4.12
N THR A 352 14.51 12.84 -4.00
CA THR A 352 15.14 12.61 -2.70
C THR A 352 16.58 13.11 -2.64
N LYS A 353 17.02 13.47 -1.43
CA LYS A 353 18.38 13.74 -1.03
C LYS A 353 18.90 12.63 -0.08
N GLU A 354 20.20 12.65 0.24
CA GLU A 354 20.78 11.76 1.24
C GLU A 354 20.03 11.91 2.59
N GLY A 355 19.66 10.80 3.19
CA GLY A 355 18.92 10.74 4.46
C GLY A 355 17.39 10.80 4.35
N ASP A 356 16.83 11.15 3.18
CA ASP A 356 15.38 11.11 2.96
C ASP A 356 14.86 9.67 2.97
N ILE A 357 13.61 9.48 3.40
CA ILE A 357 12.99 8.16 3.55
C ILE A 357 12.33 7.72 2.25
N VAL A 358 12.71 6.55 1.78
CA VAL A 358 12.10 5.83 0.65
C VAL A 358 11.36 4.61 1.20
N LEU A 359 10.08 4.45 0.85
CA LEU A 359 9.24 3.32 1.25
C LEU A 359 8.82 2.48 0.04
N ASP A 360 8.94 1.16 0.19
CA ASP A 360 8.40 0.16 -0.76
C ASP A 360 7.72 -0.96 0.04
N PHE A 361 6.40 -1.04 -0.05
CA PHE A 361 5.62 -2.05 0.67
C PHE A 361 5.14 -3.22 -0.22
N PHE A 362 5.72 -3.35 -1.41
CA PHE A 362 5.70 -4.52 -2.28
C PHE A 362 7.12 -4.86 -2.72
N SER A 363 8.02 -5.01 -1.76
CA SER A 363 9.45 -4.90 -2.00
C SER A 363 10.06 -6.07 -2.78
N GLY A 364 9.39 -7.21 -2.85
CA GLY A 364 9.84 -8.38 -3.59
C GLY A 364 11.30 -8.73 -3.30
N THR A 365 12.15 -8.68 -4.32
CA THR A 365 13.58 -8.97 -4.19
C THR A 365 14.43 -7.80 -3.67
N GLY A 366 13.82 -6.70 -3.21
CA GLY A 366 14.51 -5.59 -2.57
C GLY A 366 15.29 -4.67 -3.51
N THR A 367 14.82 -4.46 -4.74
CA THR A 367 15.51 -3.54 -5.67
C THR A 367 15.50 -2.12 -5.13
N THR A 368 14.38 -1.64 -4.62
CA THR A 368 14.24 -0.29 -4.05
C THR A 368 15.20 -0.10 -2.87
N ALA A 369 15.25 -1.06 -1.92
CA ALA A 369 16.18 -1.02 -0.79
C ALA A 369 17.63 -0.97 -1.25
N SER A 370 18.02 -1.83 -2.22
CA SER A 370 19.37 -1.86 -2.78
C SER A 370 19.79 -0.50 -3.35
N VAL A 371 18.91 0.11 -4.15
CA VAL A 371 19.19 1.42 -4.78
C VAL A 371 19.24 2.52 -3.74
N ALA A 372 18.26 2.59 -2.84
CA ALA A 372 18.20 3.60 -1.79
C ALA A 372 19.43 3.53 -0.89
N HIS A 373 19.88 2.32 -0.51
CA HIS A 373 21.07 2.09 0.29
C HIS A 373 22.35 2.59 -0.42
N LYS A 374 22.54 2.23 -1.70
CA LYS A 374 23.69 2.69 -2.51
C LYS A 374 23.71 4.22 -2.69
N LEU A 375 22.53 4.84 -2.64
CA LEU A 375 22.36 6.30 -2.74
C LEU A 375 22.33 7.00 -1.36
N LYS A 376 22.56 6.28 -0.26
CA LYS A 376 22.55 6.79 1.12
C LYS A 376 21.20 7.42 1.53
N ARG A 377 20.09 6.91 1.01
CA ARG A 377 18.75 7.23 1.49
C ARG A 377 18.41 6.29 2.63
N GLN A 378 17.65 6.78 3.60
CA GLN A 378 16.98 5.88 4.54
C GLN A 378 15.88 5.15 3.77
N TRP A 379 15.67 3.86 4.06
CA TRP A 379 14.65 3.09 3.38
C TRP A 379 13.90 2.16 4.33
N ILE A 380 12.63 1.91 3.99
CA ILE A 380 11.76 0.98 4.68
C ILE A 380 11.14 0.08 3.61
N THR A 381 11.22 -1.22 3.81
CA THR A 381 10.58 -2.19 2.94
C THR A 381 9.71 -3.15 3.69
N VAL A 382 8.60 -3.56 3.07
CA VAL A 382 7.70 -4.57 3.64
C VAL A 382 7.54 -5.70 2.62
N GLU A 383 7.63 -6.94 3.09
CA GLU A 383 7.42 -8.15 2.29
C GLU A 383 6.79 -9.23 3.17
N GLN A 384 5.83 -9.96 2.61
CA GLN A 384 5.14 -11.05 3.32
C GLN A 384 5.71 -12.43 2.98
N ILE A 385 6.21 -12.60 1.75
CA ILE A 385 6.59 -13.90 1.20
C ILE A 385 8.01 -14.27 1.61
N ASP A 386 8.18 -15.38 2.34
CA ASP A 386 9.46 -15.84 2.88
C ASP A 386 10.56 -15.96 1.81
N GLU A 387 10.24 -16.53 0.66
CA GLU A 387 11.22 -16.69 -0.41
C GLU A 387 11.70 -15.34 -0.97
N GLN A 388 10.83 -14.33 -0.99
CA GLN A 388 11.22 -12.97 -1.42
C GLN A 388 12.08 -12.30 -0.35
N ILE A 389 11.75 -12.45 0.91
CA ILE A 389 12.58 -12.00 2.05
C ILE A 389 13.98 -12.59 1.95
N ASP A 390 14.10 -13.90 1.73
CA ASP A 390 15.41 -14.55 1.57
C ASP A 390 16.23 -13.97 0.41
N LYS A 391 15.57 -13.69 -0.72
CA LYS A 391 16.21 -13.05 -1.88
C LYS A 391 16.64 -11.63 -1.57
N GLN A 392 15.80 -10.87 -0.90
CA GLN A 392 16.09 -9.50 -0.47
C GLN A 392 17.28 -9.46 0.49
N LEU A 393 17.31 -10.32 1.49
CA LEU A 393 18.43 -10.43 2.44
C LEU A 393 19.74 -10.80 1.72
N ARG A 394 19.72 -11.80 0.81
CA ARG A 394 20.90 -12.17 0.00
C ARG A 394 21.38 -11.01 -0.87
N ARG A 395 20.47 -10.24 -1.47
CA ARG A 395 20.81 -9.06 -2.28
C ARG A 395 21.46 -7.98 -1.44
N LEU A 396 20.85 -7.62 -0.32
CA LEU A 396 21.35 -6.57 0.56
C LEU A 396 22.70 -6.95 1.19
N ASN A 397 22.89 -8.21 1.59
CA ASN A 397 24.19 -8.70 2.03
C ASN A 397 25.30 -8.51 0.99
N LYS A 398 25.01 -8.70 -0.31
CA LYS A 398 25.96 -8.37 -1.38
C LYS A 398 26.22 -6.86 -1.47
N VAL A 399 25.16 -6.04 -1.35
CA VAL A 399 25.27 -4.59 -1.35
C VAL A 399 26.15 -4.11 -0.21
N LEU A 400 25.94 -4.60 1.01
CA LEU A 400 26.76 -4.28 2.19
C LEU A 400 28.25 -4.64 1.98
N LYS A 401 28.52 -5.74 1.27
CA LYS A 401 29.88 -6.20 0.93
C LYS A 401 30.49 -5.47 -0.26
N GLY A 402 29.80 -4.48 -0.84
CA GLY A 402 30.32 -3.67 -1.94
C GLY A 402 30.22 -4.32 -3.33
N ASP A 403 29.24 -5.20 -3.56
CA ASP A 403 28.99 -5.77 -4.87
C ASP A 403 28.88 -4.70 -5.97
N GLN A 404 29.55 -4.93 -7.10
CA GLN A 404 29.69 -3.96 -8.19
C GLN A 404 28.64 -4.13 -9.31
N THR A 405 27.52 -4.80 -9.01
CA THR A 405 26.39 -4.96 -9.94
C THR A 405 25.43 -3.77 -9.90
N GLY A 406 24.54 -3.69 -10.87
CA GLY A 406 23.56 -2.63 -10.98
C GLY A 406 24.19 -1.24 -11.07
N ILE A 407 23.70 -0.31 -10.26
CA ILE A 407 24.18 1.08 -10.25
C ILE A 407 25.49 1.28 -9.49
N SER A 408 26.05 0.27 -8.82
CA SER A 408 27.19 0.41 -7.90
C SER A 408 28.35 1.20 -8.50
N LYS A 409 28.76 0.86 -9.74
CA LYS A 409 29.85 1.56 -10.43
C LYS A 409 29.52 3.01 -10.73
N SER A 410 28.30 3.32 -11.16
CA SER A 410 27.90 4.67 -11.54
C SER A 410 27.78 5.62 -10.36
N VAL A 411 27.54 5.09 -9.14
CA VAL A 411 27.45 5.88 -7.91
C VAL A 411 28.69 5.75 -7.01
N GLY A 412 29.72 5.01 -7.46
CA GLY A 412 30.96 4.82 -6.69
C GLY A 412 30.76 4.00 -5.40
N TRP A 413 29.78 3.12 -5.36
CA TRP A 413 29.48 2.31 -4.17
C TRP A 413 30.60 1.32 -3.85
N LYS A 414 31.03 1.27 -2.57
CA LYS A 414 32.10 0.41 -2.09
C LYS A 414 31.70 -0.52 -0.94
N GLY A 415 30.41 -0.54 -0.61
CA GLY A 415 29.89 -1.30 0.52
C GLY A 415 29.76 -0.49 1.79
N GLY A 416 29.29 -1.14 2.86
CA GLY A 416 29.09 -0.59 4.18
C GLY A 416 27.62 -0.29 4.49
N GLY A 417 27.41 0.26 5.69
CA GLY A 417 26.08 0.46 6.25
C GLY A 417 25.53 -0.81 6.89
N ASP A 418 24.28 -0.73 7.32
CA ASP A 418 23.53 -1.82 7.92
C ASP A 418 22.03 -1.56 7.77
N PHE A 419 21.22 -2.52 8.22
CA PHE A 419 19.77 -2.39 8.33
C PHE A 419 19.24 -3.23 9.50
N VAL A 420 18.02 -2.92 9.91
CA VAL A 420 17.30 -3.67 10.93
C VAL A 420 16.24 -4.53 10.24
N TYR A 421 16.19 -5.79 10.60
CA TYR A 421 15.17 -6.74 10.22
C TYR A 421 14.17 -6.92 11.36
N LEU A 422 12.89 -6.89 11.05
CA LEU A 422 11.76 -7.04 11.98
C LEU A 422 10.72 -7.97 11.38
N GLU A 423 9.98 -8.69 12.20
CA GLU A 423 8.80 -9.46 11.79
C GLU A 423 7.56 -8.97 12.56
N LEU A 424 6.42 -8.90 11.91
CA LEU A 424 5.16 -8.78 12.63
C LEU A 424 4.90 -10.10 13.37
N MET A 425 4.59 -10.04 14.65
CA MET A 425 4.38 -11.23 15.45
C MET A 425 3.07 -11.90 15.06
N GLU A 426 3.17 -13.02 14.34
CA GLU A 426 2.03 -13.83 13.93
C GLU A 426 1.42 -14.55 15.13
N TRP A 427 0.08 -14.67 15.13
CA TRP A 427 -0.65 -15.53 16.05
C TRP A 427 -1.59 -16.46 15.27
N ASN A 428 -2.83 -16.07 15.04
CA ASN A 428 -3.74 -16.86 14.22
C ASN A 428 -3.26 -17.02 12.77
N GLU A 429 -2.48 -16.08 12.24
CA GLU A 429 -1.91 -16.17 10.88
C GLU A 429 -1.03 -17.42 10.72
N ASN A 430 -0.26 -17.78 11.72
CA ASN A 430 0.50 -19.04 11.70
C ASN A 430 -0.42 -20.27 11.52
N LEU A 431 -1.59 -20.25 12.16
CA LEU A 431 -2.59 -21.31 11.98
C LEU A 431 -3.24 -21.27 10.61
N VAL A 432 -3.52 -20.08 10.06
CA VAL A 432 -4.00 -19.91 8.69
C VAL A 432 -3.02 -20.55 7.70
N ASN A 433 -1.73 -20.23 7.83
CA ASN A 433 -0.67 -20.78 6.97
C ASN A 433 -0.59 -22.32 7.07
N ARG A 434 -0.70 -22.86 8.28
CA ARG A 434 -0.70 -24.31 8.51
C ARG A 434 -1.95 -24.99 7.95
N ILE A 435 -3.13 -24.39 8.09
CA ILE A 435 -4.37 -24.91 7.50
C ILE A 435 -4.27 -24.93 5.98
N GLN A 436 -3.76 -23.87 5.38
CA GLN A 436 -3.59 -23.77 3.93
C GLN A 436 -2.62 -24.82 3.39
N SER A 437 -1.51 -25.04 4.08
CA SER A 437 -0.48 -26.02 3.69
C SER A 437 -0.80 -27.47 4.04
N ALA A 438 -1.89 -27.74 4.78
CA ALA A 438 -2.29 -29.11 5.12
C ALA A 438 -2.58 -29.95 3.87
N GLU A 439 -2.02 -31.17 3.82
CA GLU A 439 -2.12 -32.07 2.68
C GLU A 439 -3.16 -33.19 2.89
N SER A 440 -3.62 -33.39 4.12
CA SER A 440 -4.59 -34.42 4.49
C SER A 440 -5.71 -33.89 5.38
N LYS A 441 -6.82 -34.63 5.45
CA LYS A 441 -7.92 -34.33 6.39
C LYS A 441 -7.53 -34.60 7.84
N GLU A 442 -6.61 -35.51 8.04
CA GLU A 442 -6.05 -35.85 9.35
C GLU A 442 -5.26 -34.66 9.91
N ASP A 443 -4.45 -33.98 9.07
CA ASP A 443 -3.75 -32.74 9.45
C ASP A 443 -4.74 -31.66 9.90
N LEU A 444 -5.85 -31.50 9.19
CA LEU A 444 -6.88 -30.52 9.54
C LEU A 444 -7.60 -30.83 10.87
N GLN A 445 -7.77 -32.12 11.20
CA GLN A 445 -8.33 -32.54 12.50
C GLN A 445 -7.34 -32.25 13.64
N GLU A 446 -6.05 -32.50 13.43
CA GLU A 446 -5.01 -32.15 14.39
C GLU A 446 -4.96 -30.64 14.62
N LEU A 447 -5.01 -29.87 13.52
CA LEU A 447 -5.04 -28.41 13.59
C LEU A 447 -6.25 -27.88 14.36
N TRP A 448 -7.43 -28.48 14.17
CA TRP A 448 -8.61 -28.12 14.98
C TRP A 448 -8.37 -28.32 16.48
N THR A 449 -7.69 -29.40 16.85
CA THR A 449 -7.35 -29.66 18.25
C THR A 449 -6.40 -28.57 18.80
N ILE A 450 -5.41 -28.18 18.02
CA ILE A 450 -4.50 -27.09 18.39
C ILE A 450 -5.24 -25.75 18.49
N MET A 451 -6.15 -25.49 17.55
CA MET A 451 -6.94 -24.25 17.53
C MET A 451 -7.79 -24.09 18.79
N LYS A 452 -8.42 -25.17 19.27
CA LYS A 452 -9.21 -25.14 20.52
C LYS A 452 -8.39 -24.73 21.75
N ASP A 453 -7.12 -25.08 21.77
CA ASP A 453 -6.25 -24.85 22.94
C ASP A 453 -5.47 -23.52 22.85
N LYS A 454 -5.14 -23.07 21.64
CA LYS A 454 -4.16 -21.98 21.42
C LYS A 454 -4.62 -20.83 20.54
N ALA A 455 -5.73 -20.99 19.79
CA ALA A 455 -6.19 -19.97 18.88
C ALA A 455 -7.23 -19.05 19.52
N PHE A 456 -7.22 -17.78 19.11
CA PHE A 456 -8.38 -16.94 19.31
C PHE A 456 -9.44 -17.31 18.27
N LEU A 457 -10.51 -17.94 18.74
CA LEU A 457 -11.64 -18.31 17.91
C LEU A 457 -12.65 -17.17 17.85
N SER A 458 -13.28 -17.01 16.69
CA SER A 458 -14.38 -16.07 16.53
C SER A 458 -15.50 -16.37 17.54
N TYR A 459 -16.06 -15.34 18.15
CA TYR A 459 -17.17 -15.44 19.09
C TYR A 459 -18.42 -16.18 18.53
N LYS A 460 -18.47 -16.34 17.21
CA LYS A 460 -19.54 -17.09 16.51
C LYS A 460 -19.34 -18.59 16.56
N VAL A 461 -18.19 -19.07 17.01
CA VAL A 461 -17.86 -20.50 17.03
C VAL A 461 -18.36 -21.14 18.34
N ASP A 462 -19.32 -22.06 18.22
CA ASP A 462 -19.71 -22.94 19.32
C ASP A 462 -18.88 -24.23 19.23
N ILE A 463 -17.82 -24.31 20.05
CA ILE A 463 -16.90 -25.45 20.10
C ILE A 463 -17.65 -26.76 20.41
N LYS A 464 -18.66 -26.73 21.34
CA LYS A 464 -19.41 -27.93 21.73
C LYS A 464 -20.30 -28.41 20.58
N ALA A 465 -20.96 -27.48 19.89
CA ALA A 465 -21.74 -27.79 18.71
C ALA A 465 -20.87 -28.39 17.61
N PHE A 466 -19.68 -27.81 17.35
CA PHE A 466 -18.75 -28.34 16.37
C PHE A 466 -18.28 -29.76 16.72
N ASP A 467 -17.81 -30.00 17.95
CA ASP A 467 -17.34 -31.32 18.38
C ASP A 467 -18.44 -32.38 18.31
N SER A 468 -19.72 -32.01 18.54
CA SER A 468 -20.87 -32.93 18.38
C SER A 468 -21.17 -33.27 16.92
N HIS A 469 -20.75 -32.42 15.94
CA HIS A 469 -20.93 -32.58 14.49
C HIS A 469 -19.63 -32.91 13.77
N ALA A 470 -18.61 -33.38 14.48
CA ALA A 470 -17.27 -33.66 13.90
C ALA A 470 -17.33 -34.64 12.71
N LYS A 471 -18.33 -35.51 12.63
CA LYS A 471 -18.54 -36.40 11.49
C LYS A 471 -18.94 -35.61 10.25
N ASP A 472 -19.86 -34.65 10.38
CA ASP A 472 -20.32 -33.81 9.28
C ASP A 472 -19.16 -32.98 8.71
N PHE A 473 -18.26 -32.48 9.59
CA PHE A 473 -17.03 -31.82 9.19
C PHE A 473 -16.11 -32.76 8.40
N SER A 474 -15.91 -34.00 8.86
CA SER A 474 -15.06 -34.97 8.17
C SER A 474 -15.59 -35.37 6.79
N ASP A 475 -16.91 -35.30 6.59
CA ASP A 475 -17.58 -35.61 5.32
C ASP A 475 -17.42 -34.47 4.28
N LEU A 476 -17.04 -33.25 4.70
CA LEU A 476 -16.78 -32.14 3.80
C LEU A 476 -15.56 -32.40 2.87
N SER A 477 -15.52 -31.68 1.76
CA SER A 477 -14.30 -31.62 0.93
C SER A 477 -13.15 -31.01 1.74
N MET A 478 -11.90 -31.32 1.36
CA MET A 478 -10.73 -30.76 2.04
C MET A 478 -10.72 -29.22 1.98
N GLU A 479 -11.10 -28.65 0.85
CA GLU A 479 -11.20 -27.19 0.67
C GLU A 479 -12.28 -26.58 1.57
N ASP A 480 -13.45 -27.23 1.71
CA ASP A 480 -14.49 -26.75 2.61
C ASP A 480 -14.09 -26.84 4.08
N GLN A 481 -13.32 -27.89 4.45
CA GLN A 481 -12.75 -28.01 5.79
C GLN A 481 -11.75 -26.88 6.07
N LYS A 482 -10.80 -26.60 5.15
CA LYS A 482 -9.86 -25.48 5.26
C LYS A 482 -10.60 -24.15 5.42
N ARG A 483 -11.56 -23.90 4.54
CA ARG A 483 -12.39 -22.69 4.58
C ARG A 483 -13.12 -22.53 5.91
N PHE A 484 -13.69 -23.62 6.43
CA PHE A 484 -14.38 -23.59 7.71
C PHE A 484 -13.43 -23.26 8.86
N LEU A 485 -12.26 -23.91 8.93
CA LEU A 485 -11.29 -23.67 9.99
C LEU A 485 -10.78 -22.22 9.97
N ILE A 486 -10.45 -21.70 8.80
CA ILE A 486 -10.02 -20.29 8.66
C ILE A 486 -11.13 -19.33 9.12
N LYS A 487 -12.38 -19.57 8.73
CA LYS A 487 -13.53 -18.75 9.18
C LYS A 487 -13.79 -18.84 10.68
N SER A 488 -13.30 -19.89 11.32
CA SER A 488 -13.44 -20.08 12.78
C SER A 488 -12.43 -19.28 13.59
N LEU A 489 -11.35 -18.78 12.97
CA LEU A 489 -10.35 -17.95 13.63
C LEU A 489 -10.85 -16.50 13.77
N ASP A 490 -10.49 -15.85 14.87
CA ASP A 490 -10.70 -14.42 15.03
C ASP A 490 -9.64 -13.65 14.24
N GLN A 491 -10.10 -12.91 13.26
CA GLN A 491 -9.24 -12.15 12.35
C GLN A 491 -8.54 -10.94 13.03
N ASN A 492 -9.10 -10.44 14.15
CA ASN A 492 -8.45 -9.37 14.92
C ASN A 492 -7.15 -9.83 15.60
N HIS A 493 -6.98 -11.14 15.72
CA HIS A 493 -5.81 -11.77 16.33
C HIS A 493 -4.93 -12.52 15.32
N LEU A 494 -4.97 -12.14 14.03
CA LEU A 494 -4.02 -12.68 13.06
C LEU A 494 -2.57 -12.39 13.48
N TYR A 495 -2.34 -11.16 13.95
CA TYR A 495 -1.07 -10.70 14.51
C TYR A 495 -1.31 -10.10 15.90
N VAL A 496 -0.33 -10.19 16.76
CA VAL A 496 -0.42 -9.66 18.13
C VAL A 496 -0.46 -8.13 18.12
N ASN A 497 -1.48 -7.54 18.74
CA ASN A 497 -1.61 -6.09 18.83
C ASN A 497 -0.63 -5.51 19.85
N TYR A 498 -0.06 -4.33 19.56
CA TYR A 498 0.82 -3.66 20.50
C TYR A 498 0.13 -3.31 21.84
N SER A 499 -1.18 -3.07 21.84
CA SER A 499 -1.97 -2.86 23.06
C SER A 499 -1.98 -4.07 24.00
N GLU A 500 -1.69 -5.26 23.49
CA GLU A 500 -1.69 -6.54 24.20
C GLU A 500 -0.26 -7.04 24.51
N ILE A 501 0.75 -6.17 24.37
CA ILE A 501 2.17 -6.53 24.49
C ILE A 501 2.54 -7.10 25.87
N ASP A 502 1.84 -6.74 26.92
CA ASP A 502 2.10 -7.18 28.28
C ASP A 502 1.23 -8.40 28.68
N ASP A 503 0.40 -8.92 27.78
CA ASP A 503 -0.40 -10.12 28.00
C ASP A 503 0.51 -11.37 28.02
N GLU A 504 0.39 -12.16 29.09
CA GLU A 504 1.20 -13.37 29.33
C GLU A 504 0.88 -14.48 28.33
N GLU A 505 -0.32 -14.50 27.74
CA GLU A 505 -0.76 -15.51 26.77
C GLU A 505 0.15 -15.56 25.55
N TYR A 506 0.61 -14.40 25.07
CA TYR A 506 1.48 -14.31 23.89
C TYR A 506 2.96 -14.64 24.19
N SER A 507 3.34 -14.80 25.45
CA SER A 507 4.72 -15.14 25.86
C SER A 507 5.80 -14.27 25.20
N ILE A 508 5.52 -12.97 25.03
CA ILE A 508 6.44 -12.00 24.41
C ILE A 508 7.65 -11.80 25.32
N SER A 509 8.86 -11.91 24.76
CA SER A 509 10.10 -11.72 25.49
C SER A 509 10.22 -10.29 26.04
N ASP A 510 10.89 -10.12 27.20
CA ASP A 510 11.15 -8.78 27.75
C ASP A 510 11.97 -7.90 26.79
N GLU A 511 12.80 -8.52 25.96
CA GLU A 511 13.58 -7.85 24.93
C GLU A 511 12.68 -7.28 23.84
N ASP A 512 11.76 -8.09 23.30
CA ASP A 512 10.80 -7.64 22.31
C ASP A 512 9.86 -6.58 22.89
N LYS A 513 9.40 -6.76 24.13
CA LYS A 513 8.60 -5.72 24.84
C LYS A 513 9.33 -4.38 24.91
N LYS A 514 10.61 -4.41 25.27
CA LYS A 514 11.44 -3.20 25.33
C LYS A 514 11.59 -2.54 23.97
N LEU A 515 11.94 -3.31 22.94
CA LEU A 515 12.13 -2.81 21.58
C LEU A 515 10.84 -2.21 21.00
N ASN A 516 9.71 -2.86 21.21
CA ASN A 516 8.41 -2.35 20.77
C ASN A 516 8.03 -1.06 21.50
N LYS A 517 8.24 -0.99 22.82
CA LYS A 517 8.02 0.24 23.59
C LYS A 517 8.92 1.38 23.08
N GLU A 518 10.16 1.09 22.71
CA GLU A 518 11.06 2.06 22.08
C GLU A 518 10.59 2.46 20.69
N PHE A 519 10.23 1.48 19.84
CA PHE A 519 9.71 1.75 18.48
C PHE A 519 8.47 2.64 18.51
N TYR A 520 7.50 2.37 19.37
CA TYR A 520 6.23 3.09 19.46
C TYR A 520 6.26 4.32 20.39
N LYS A 521 7.41 4.62 20.99
CA LYS A 521 7.57 5.81 21.84
C LYS A 521 7.37 7.07 20.99
N SER A 522 6.39 7.87 21.36
CA SER A 522 6.10 9.17 20.74
C SER A 522 6.98 10.28 21.29
#